data_f6f2d853164f212c8d8b216e47827b8a
#
_entry.id   f6f2d853164f212c8d8b216e47827b8a
#
_cell.length_a   1.000
_cell.length_b   1.000
_cell.length_c   1.000
_cell.angle_alpha   90.00
_cell.angle_beta   90.00
_cell.angle_gamma   90.00
#
_symmetry.space_group_name_H-M   'P 1'
#
loop_
_entity.id
_entity.type
_entity.pdbx_description
1 polymer ?
#
loop_
_entity_poly.entity_id
_entity_poly.type
_entity_poly.pdbx_seq_one_letter_code
_entity_poly.pdbx_strand_id
1 'polypeptide(L)'
;MSCDPYIIYRLAWERRRREAEQSRRERIRVARQTAEICSRLLVDRFGARKVYLFGSLASGRMPHERSDIDLAVEGLAPGGVYWRALAELWKCLPPGIQLDLVPIEDAEPGLAERIFKEGELLHGK
;
A
#
# COMPACT_ATOMS: atom_id res chain seq x y z
N MET A 1 8.36 36.37 -36.12
CA MET A 1 8.04 35.15 -35.36
C MET A 1 9.20 34.77 -34.47
N SER A 2 8.97 34.83 -33.20
CA SER A 2 9.99 34.39 -32.26
C SER A 2 9.82 32.90 -32.01
N CYS A 3 10.78 32.09 -32.43
CA CYS A 3 10.85 30.69 -32.03
C CYS A 3 11.59 30.57 -30.71
N ASP A 4 10.94 30.00 -29.73
CA ASP A 4 11.60 29.65 -28.48
C ASP A 4 12.57 28.50 -28.76
N PRO A 5 13.91 28.68 -28.63
CA PRO A 5 14.86 27.62 -28.94
C PRO A 5 14.79 26.48 -27.92
N TYR A 6 14.12 26.69 -26.81
CA TYR A 6 13.99 25.68 -25.73
C TYR A 6 12.65 24.96 -25.75
N ILE A 7 11.78 25.24 -26.69
CA ILE A 7 10.42 24.66 -26.69
C ILE A 7 10.45 23.15 -26.80
N ILE A 8 11.37 22.57 -27.57
CA ILE A 8 11.50 21.12 -27.73
C ILE A 8 11.88 20.49 -26.38
N TYR A 9 12.79 21.12 -25.67
CA TYR A 9 13.21 20.63 -24.34
C TYR A 9 12.09 20.71 -23.32
N ARG A 10 11.33 21.81 -23.33
CA ARG A 10 10.19 21.99 -22.43
C ARG A 10 9.08 20.97 -22.71
N LEU A 11 8.76 20.74 -23.98
CA LEU A 11 7.75 19.74 -24.35
C LEU A 11 8.17 18.33 -23.96
N ALA A 12 9.45 17.99 -24.18
CA ALA A 12 9.97 16.68 -23.80
C ALA A 12 9.95 16.51 -22.27
N TRP A 13 10.26 17.56 -21.52
CA TRP A 13 10.28 17.54 -20.08
C TRP A 13 8.86 17.41 -19.51
N GLU A 14 7.90 18.15 -20.04
CA GLU A 14 6.49 18.07 -19.67
C GLU A 14 5.92 16.69 -19.95
N ARG A 15 6.28 16.09 -21.08
CA ARG A 15 5.85 14.74 -21.43
C ARG A 15 6.40 13.73 -20.41
N ARG A 16 7.68 13.81 -20.07
CA ARG A 16 8.29 12.94 -19.06
C ARG A 16 7.61 13.09 -17.71
N ARG A 17 7.27 14.30 -17.32
CA ARG A 17 6.53 14.55 -16.08
C ARG A 17 5.16 13.88 -16.09
N ARG A 18 4.42 14.02 -17.19
CA ARG A 18 3.10 13.38 -17.32
C ARG A 18 3.19 11.87 -17.30
N GLU A 19 4.17 11.31 -17.99
CA GLU A 19 4.40 9.86 -17.99
C GLU A 19 4.77 9.35 -16.61
N ALA A 20 5.63 10.07 -15.88
CA ALA A 20 6.00 9.73 -14.53
C ALA A 20 4.80 9.79 -13.58
N GLU A 21 3.95 10.82 -13.73
CA GLU A 21 2.74 10.95 -12.91
C GLU A 21 1.73 9.85 -13.20
N GLN A 22 1.55 9.47 -14.47
CA GLN A 22 0.68 8.37 -14.85
C GLN A 22 1.18 7.04 -14.31
N SER A 23 2.50 6.81 -14.38
CA SER A 23 3.12 5.60 -13.81
C SER A 23 2.93 5.54 -12.30
N ARG A 24 3.06 6.69 -11.63
CA ARG A 24 2.83 6.78 -10.18
C ARG A 24 1.40 6.43 -9.82
N ARG A 25 0.43 7.00 -10.54
CA ARG A 25 -1.00 6.71 -10.32
C ARG A 25 -1.30 5.24 -10.53
N GLU A 26 -0.72 4.65 -11.56
CA GLU A 26 -0.92 3.23 -11.86
C GLU A 26 -0.33 2.34 -10.75
N ARG A 27 0.87 2.68 -10.25
CA ARG A 27 1.45 1.93 -9.12
C ARG A 27 0.59 2.02 -7.87
N ILE A 28 0.06 3.21 -7.58
CA ILE A 28 -0.83 3.39 -6.43
C ILE A 28 -2.10 2.57 -6.60
N ARG A 29 -2.69 2.59 -7.79
CA ARG A 29 -3.88 1.82 -8.09
C ARG A 29 -3.65 0.32 -7.89
N VAL A 30 -2.55 -0.20 -8.43
CA VAL A 30 -2.20 -1.62 -8.29
C VAL A 30 -1.92 -1.97 -6.84
N ALA A 31 -1.20 -1.11 -6.11
CA ALA A 31 -0.92 -1.33 -4.70
C ALA A 31 -2.21 -1.36 -3.87
N ARG A 32 -3.15 -0.45 -4.14
CA ARG A 32 -4.44 -0.44 -3.42
C ARG A 32 -5.28 -1.67 -3.74
N GLN A 33 -5.31 -2.10 -5.00
CA GLN A 33 -6.00 -3.33 -5.37
C GLN A 33 -5.37 -4.55 -4.69
N THR A 34 -4.05 -4.60 -4.65
CA THR A 34 -3.33 -5.67 -3.98
C THR A 34 -3.64 -5.69 -2.49
N ALA A 35 -3.70 -4.51 -1.86
CA ALA A 35 -4.07 -4.39 -0.45
C ALA A 35 -5.47 -4.93 -0.19
N GLU A 36 -6.42 -4.66 -1.07
CA GLU A 36 -7.77 -5.21 -0.99
C GLU A 36 -7.79 -6.72 -1.07
N ILE A 37 -7.06 -7.29 -2.03
CA ILE A 37 -6.95 -8.74 -2.20
C ILE A 37 -6.35 -9.38 -0.95
N CYS A 38 -5.27 -8.79 -0.43
CA CYS A 38 -4.61 -9.27 0.77
C CYS A 38 -5.53 -9.20 1.98
N SER A 39 -6.30 -8.12 2.10
CA SER A 39 -7.27 -7.93 3.17
C SER A 39 -8.32 -9.04 3.16
N ARG A 40 -8.88 -9.35 2.01
CA ARG A 40 -9.85 -10.43 1.86
C ARG A 40 -9.28 -11.79 2.22
N LEU A 41 -8.07 -12.04 1.78
CA LEU A 41 -7.39 -13.30 2.06
C LEU A 41 -7.17 -13.47 3.57
N LEU A 42 -6.77 -12.40 4.26
CA LEU A 42 -6.61 -12.42 5.71
C LEU A 42 -7.91 -12.75 6.43
N VAL A 43 -9.02 -12.18 5.99
CA VAL A 43 -10.32 -12.43 6.60
C VAL A 43 -10.83 -13.81 6.25
N ASP A 44 -10.82 -14.18 4.98
CA ASP A 44 -11.47 -15.41 4.50
C ASP A 44 -10.69 -16.66 4.86
N ARG A 45 -9.38 -16.61 4.82
CA ARG A 45 -8.54 -17.79 5.08
C ARG A 45 -7.95 -17.84 6.48
N PHE A 46 -7.67 -16.70 7.08
CA PHE A 46 -6.98 -16.63 8.36
C PHE A 46 -7.84 -16.09 9.50
N GLY A 47 -9.09 -15.76 9.22
CA GLY A 47 -10.05 -15.38 10.26
C GLY A 47 -9.82 -14.03 10.89
N ALA A 48 -9.11 -13.13 10.21
CA ALA A 48 -8.91 -11.77 10.72
C ALA A 48 -10.25 -11.05 10.88
N ARG A 49 -10.38 -10.24 11.92
CA ARG A 49 -11.60 -9.46 12.17
C ARG A 49 -11.58 -8.12 11.45
N LYS A 50 -10.45 -7.43 11.49
CA LYS A 50 -10.28 -6.12 10.87
C LYS A 50 -8.92 -6.02 10.21
N VAL A 51 -8.89 -5.35 9.06
CA VAL A 51 -7.64 -5.05 8.35
C VAL A 51 -7.64 -3.57 8.00
N TYR A 52 -6.57 -2.90 8.35
CA TYR A 52 -6.36 -1.48 8.07
C TYR A 52 -5.20 -1.29 7.11
N LEU A 53 -5.35 -0.37 6.18
CA LEU A 53 -4.25 0.13 5.37
C LEU A 53 -3.72 1.39 6.05
N PHE A 54 -2.41 1.44 6.28
CA PHE A 54 -1.79 2.62 6.90
C PHE A 54 -0.49 2.98 6.17
N GLY A 55 0.24 3.96 6.67
CA GLY A 55 1.48 4.40 6.05
C GLY A 55 1.26 5.27 4.82
N SER A 56 2.28 5.32 3.96
CA SER A 56 2.31 6.25 2.83
C SER A 56 1.22 5.98 1.79
N LEU A 57 0.84 4.74 1.57
CA LEU A 57 -0.21 4.41 0.60
C LEU A 57 -1.58 4.95 1.07
N ALA A 58 -1.89 4.83 2.36
CA ALA A 58 -3.13 5.35 2.92
C ALA A 58 -3.15 6.87 2.94
N SER A 59 -2.03 7.50 3.25
CA SER A 59 -1.93 8.97 3.36
C SER A 59 -1.77 9.68 2.02
N GLY A 60 -1.55 8.95 0.93
CA GLY A 60 -1.29 9.54 -0.37
C GLY A 60 0.10 10.14 -0.54
N ARG A 61 1.00 9.91 0.43
CA ARG A 61 2.37 10.42 0.41
C ARG A 61 3.38 9.41 -0.12
N MET A 62 2.95 8.59 -1.06
CA MET A 62 3.79 7.52 -1.56
C MET A 62 5.01 8.07 -2.31
N PRO A 63 6.23 7.60 -1.98
CA PRO A 63 7.43 8.04 -2.71
C PRO A 63 7.37 7.56 -4.16
N HIS A 64 8.06 8.29 -5.03
CA HIS A 64 7.99 8.07 -6.48
C HIS A 64 8.49 6.69 -6.93
N GLU A 65 9.33 6.03 -6.14
CA GLU A 65 10.04 4.82 -6.56
C GLU A 65 9.57 3.54 -5.90
N ARG A 66 8.76 3.62 -4.84
CA ARG A 66 8.34 2.43 -4.07
C ARG A 66 6.84 2.40 -3.88
N SER A 67 6.31 1.19 -3.94
CA SER A 67 4.90 0.94 -3.68
C SER A 67 4.81 -0.04 -2.51
N ASP A 68 5.01 0.46 -1.29
CA ASP A 68 4.94 -0.36 -0.09
C ASP A 68 3.51 -0.38 0.44
N ILE A 69 3.06 -1.56 0.80
CA ILE A 69 1.75 -1.77 1.41
C ILE A 69 1.97 -2.05 2.89
N ASP A 70 1.40 -1.19 3.74
CA ASP A 70 1.44 -1.40 5.19
C ASP A 70 0.04 -1.78 5.65
N LEU A 71 -0.11 -3.04 6.06
CA LEU A 71 -1.38 -3.55 6.57
C LEU A 71 -1.28 -3.82 8.07
N ALA A 72 -2.31 -3.43 8.79
CA ALA A 72 -2.48 -3.78 10.20
C ALA A 72 -3.67 -4.72 10.31
N VAL A 73 -3.51 -5.79 11.07
CA VAL A 73 -4.52 -6.82 11.20
C VAL A 73 -4.92 -7.00 12.65
N GLU A 74 -6.23 -7.11 12.90
CA GLU A 74 -6.78 -7.42 14.20
C GLU A 74 -7.46 -8.80 14.15
N GLY A 75 -7.22 -9.61 15.18
CA GLY A 75 -7.88 -10.90 15.31
C GLY A 75 -7.19 -12.05 14.61
N LEU A 76 -5.92 -11.89 14.25
CA LEU A 76 -5.16 -13.01 13.72
C LEU A 76 -4.74 -13.93 14.87
N ALA A 77 -4.93 -15.24 14.69
CA ALA A 77 -4.59 -16.21 15.74
C ALA A 77 -3.09 -16.17 16.05
N PRO A 78 -2.68 -16.38 17.32
CA PRO A 78 -1.27 -16.34 17.68
C PRO A 78 -0.49 -17.53 17.12
N GLY A 79 0.85 -17.41 17.12
CA GLY A 79 1.76 -18.47 16.71
C GLY A 79 2.06 -18.47 15.23
N GLY A 80 2.16 -19.67 14.65
CA GLY A 80 2.58 -19.83 13.24
C GLY A 80 1.61 -19.26 12.21
N VAL A 81 0.40 -18.88 12.59
CA VAL A 81 -0.60 -18.33 11.67
C VAL A 81 -0.10 -17.04 11.02
N TYR A 82 0.54 -16.17 11.79
CA TYR A 82 1.12 -14.93 11.25
C TYR A 82 2.07 -15.21 10.09
N TRP A 83 3.00 -16.15 10.28
CA TRP A 83 4.00 -16.45 9.25
C TRP A 83 3.39 -17.11 8.02
N ARG A 84 2.40 -17.95 8.21
CA ARG A 84 1.67 -18.57 7.09
C ARG A 84 0.88 -17.52 6.31
N ALA A 85 0.23 -16.61 7.04
CA ALA A 85 -0.50 -15.52 6.42
C ALA A 85 0.43 -14.62 5.60
N LEU A 86 1.54 -14.22 6.19
CA LEU A 86 2.52 -13.36 5.51
C LEU A 86 3.06 -14.04 4.24
N ALA A 87 3.37 -15.33 4.31
CA ALA A 87 3.84 -16.08 3.15
C ALA A 87 2.79 -16.12 2.04
N GLU A 88 1.51 -16.31 2.39
CA GLU A 88 0.44 -16.31 1.39
C GLU A 88 0.23 -14.92 0.79
N LEU A 89 0.33 -13.86 1.60
CA LEU A 89 0.22 -12.50 1.09
C LEU A 89 1.35 -12.16 0.12
N TRP A 90 2.57 -12.59 0.41
CA TRP A 90 3.71 -12.35 -0.47
C TRP A 90 3.52 -12.99 -1.85
N LYS A 91 2.82 -14.10 -1.95
CA LYS A 91 2.51 -14.73 -3.23
C LYS A 91 1.56 -13.90 -4.08
N CYS A 92 0.80 -13.02 -3.47
CA CYS A 92 -0.15 -12.16 -4.17
C CYS A 92 0.46 -10.85 -4.65
N LEU A 93 1.72 -10.56 -4.27
CA LEU A 93 2.35 -9.28 -4.59
C LEU A 93 2.86 -9.24 -6.02
N PRO A 94 2.51 -8.20 -6.79
CA PRO A 94 3.15 -7.95 -8.08
C PRO A 94 4.62 -7.60 -7.91
N PRO A 95 5.45 -7.76 -8.96
CA PRO A 95 6.85 -7.36 -8.89
C PRO A 95 7.02 -5.89 -8.47
N GLY A 96 7.98 -5.65 -7.58
CA GLY A 96 8.28 -4.29 -7.12
C GLY A 96 7.42 -3.77 -5.98
N ILE A 97 6.42 -4.54 -5.54
CA ILE A 97 5.58 -4.17 -4.40
C ILE A 97 5.99 -4.97 -3.19
N GLN A 98 6.23 -4.28 -2.07
CA GLN A 98 6.54 -4.90 -0.79
C GLN A 98 5.37 -4.74 0.17
N LEU A 99 5.28 -5.65 1.13
CA LEU A 99 4.19 -5.64 2.10
C LEU A 99 4.72 -5.90 3.50
N ASP A 100 4.31 -5.06 4.43
CA ASP A 100 4.51 -5.25 5.86
C ASP A 100 3.16 -5.53 6.52
N LEU A 101 3.13 -6.54 7.38
CA LEU A 101 1.94 -6.94 8.11
C LEU A 101 2.18 -6.79 9.61
N VAL A 102 1.40 -5.94 10.24
CA VAL A 102 1.52 -5.64 11.67
C VAL A 102 0.28 -6.13 12.41
N PRO A 103 0.42 -7.12 13.32
CA PRO A 103 -0.68 -7.47 14.22
C PRO A 103 -0.91 -6.32 15.19
N ILE A 104 -2.13 -5.81 15.25
CA ILE A 104 -2.44 -4.65 16.10
C ILE A 104 -2.22 -4.98 17.57
N GLU A 105 -2.52 -6.21 17.99
CA GLU A 105 -2.35 -6.66 19.36
C GLU A 105 -0.89 -6.62 19.83
N ASP A 106 0.04 -6.74 18.89
CA ASP A 106 1.48 -6.72 19.19
C ASP A 106 2.12 -5.36 18.93
N ALA A 107 1.36 -4.40 18.41
CA ALA A 107 1.89 -3.08 18.11
C ALA A 107 2.08 -2.25 19.37
N GLU A 108 3.10 -1.39 19.36
CA GLU A 108 3.26 -0.42 20.43
C GLU A 108 2.03 0.50 20.50
N PRO A 109 1.65 0.97 21.71
CA PRO A 109 0.42 1.78 21.85
C PRO A 109 0.37 3.00 20.94
N GLY A 110 1.48 3.66 20.74
CA GLY A 110 1.55 4.83 19.84
C GLY A 110 1.27 4.48 18.39
N LEU A 111 1.81 3.34 17.92
CA LEU A 111 1.55 2.88 16.56
C LEU A 111 0.10 2.43 16.38
N ALA A 112 -0.44 1.68 17.33
CA ALA A 112 -1.83 1.25 17.28
C ALA A 112 -2.77 2.45 17.21
N GLU A 113 -2.53 3.46 18.03
CA GLU A 113 -3.34 4.68 18.02
C GLU A 113 -3.27 5.40 16.67
N ARG A 114 -2.10 5.49 16.07
CA ARG A 114 -1.94 6.09 14.75
C ARG A 114 -2.68 5.30 13.67
N ILE A 115 -2.64 3.98 13.74
CA ILE A 115 -3.36 3.13 12.79
C ILE A 115 -4.87 3.39 12.89
N PHE A 116 -5.41 3.48 14.11
CA PHE A 116 -6.83 3.73 14.30
C PHE A 116 -7.25 5.14 13.86
N LYS A 117 -6.38 6.13 14.03
CA LYS A 117 -6.69 7.52 13.65
C LYS A 117 -6.50 7.79 12.16
N GLU A 118 -5.39 7.33 11.59
CA GLU A 118 -4.95 7.71 10.25
C GLU A 118 -5.12 6.59 9.23
N GLY A 119 -5.29 5.36 9.70
CA GLY A 119 -5.44 4.21 8.82
C GLY A 119 -6.80 4.15 8.16
N GLU A 120 -6.86 3.48 7.03
CA GLU A 120 -8.10 3.21 6.30
C GLU A 120 -8.55 1.78 6.58
N LEU A 121 -9.78 1.63 7.09
CA LEU A 121 -10.34 0.31 7.33
C LEU A 121 -10.71 -0.33 6.00
N LEU A 122 -9.99 -1.38 5.63
CA LEU A 122 -10.25 -2.12 4.38
C LEU A 122 -11.32 -3.17 4.57
N HIS A 123 -11.33 -3.83 5.72
CA HIS A 123 -12.28 -4.88 6.03
C HIS A 123 -12.58 -4.93 7.52
N GLY A 124 -13.85 -5.16 7.84
CA GLY A 124 -14.31 -5.22 9.21
C GLY A 124 -15.44 -4.24 9.47
N LYS A 125 -16.00 -4.37 10.64
CA LYS A 125 -17.10 -3.48 11.07
C LYS A 125 -16.71 -2.69 12.29
#